data_15f031201715727dbf3a7516bcf6131a
#
_entry.id   15f031201715727dbf3a7516bcf6131a
#
_cell.length_a   1.000
_cell.length_b   1.000
_cell.length_c   1.000
_cell.angle_alpha   90.00
_cell.angle_beta   90.00
_cell.angle_gamma   90.00
#
_symmetry.space_group_name_H-M   'P 1'
#
loop_
_entity.id
_entity.type
_entity.pdbx_description
1 polymer ?
#
loop_
_entity_poly.entity_id
_entity_poly.type
_entity_poly.pdbx_seq_one_letter_code
_entity_poly.pdbx_strand_id
1 'polypeptide(L)'
;SRTGFMNPWNFWIALWLLYQYESAAQLTRYLLQAKAYQQQATDCGYGWLAAELAALISRIAPKQTGMKSTSDAFERAEDIRLLVRRSQYQEPWERALNAIKNTVVRGAVAGKDETAEYRLAWLLSRERAYLGFALEAREQKRNASGGWSKGKPLSMKKLSEMAESASYFSAQDRRVAAHIAPDRFTGGYSLPSRGWLALAGASVVFWKDSGVAVELVAAEPELRVNKKANGKQVKIEFWPLCDEEESIVLAEDGLTRIKIVELKPEHHRLAQIIGKGIVVPASAQERILASLSTVSTLVTIHSDIGGGELATAEIVEANAHPRVQLIPEGEGLRAAILTRPFGDQGSYYTPGSGGTSLIAEIGGRRLQTQRDLMLERKLANELIALCPSLGNQAQEVIAFQWLLVDAENSLEFLLELQEAGDKAQIEWPQGEKLKLLGQAGLNQFSIKIKQQRDWFSVSGELKLDDGQVLNMQRLLELTEGTRSKFIRLDEGRFLALTEAFKKRLDDLRAYSEKYGKDQRLHALALPVMDEIAEEVGEFQGDSAWQAQLERLRRAEQVQPKLPSTLQAELRDYQRAGFEWLFRLSAWGVGACLADDMGLGKTLQALAVILSRA
;
A
#
# COMPACT_ATOMS: atom_id res chain seq x y z
N SER A 1 34.18 -28.97 14.03
CA SER A 1 35.19 -29.08 15.10
C SER A 1 34.59 -29.85 16.28
N ARG A 2 35.35 -30.77 16.89
CA ARG A 2 34.94 -31.64 18.01
C ARG A 2 34.76 -30.88 19.34
N THR A 3 34.84 -29.56 19.38
CA THR A 3 34.81 -28.74 20.62
C THR A 3 33.60 -27.83 20.77
N GLY A 4 32.63 -27.87 19.88
CA GLY A 4 31.36 -27.14 20.07
C GLY A 4 31.40 -25.60 20.19
N PHE A 5 32.57 -24.98 20.19
CA PHE A 5 32.71 -23.53 20.27
C PHE A 5 32.83 -22.90 18.88
N MET A 6 31.88 -22.07 18.55
CA MET A 6 31.90 -21.22 17.37
C MET A 6 32.72 -19.97 17.67
N ASN A 7 33.43 -19.41 16.68
CA ASN A 7 34.06 -18.10 16.83
C ASN A 7 33.00 -17.03 17.15
N PRO A 8 33.23 -16.11 18.13
CA PRO A 8 32.26 -15.09 18.50
C PRO A 8 31.71 -14.26 17.32
N TRP A 9 32.55 -13.98 16.33
CA TRP A 9 32.14 -13.28 15.10
C TRP A 9 31.17 -14.10 14.25
N ASN A 10 31.46 -15.37 14.03
CA ASN A 10 30.59 -16.26 13.28
C ASN A 10 29.27 -16.48 14.00
N PHE A 11 29.30 -16.57 15.34
CA PHE A 11 28.10 -16.67 16.15
C PHE A 11 27.24 -15.43 16.04
N TRP A 12 27.85 -14.22 16.15
CA TRP A 12 27.14 -12.97 16.01
C TRP A 12 26.49 -12.83 14.63
N ILE A 13 27.23 -13.12 13.54
CA ILE A 13 26.70 -13.09 12.17
C ILE A 13 25.51 -14.05 12.03
N ALA A 14 25.67 -15.30 12.51
CA ALA A 14 24.62 -16.31 12.41
C ALA A 14 23.36 -15.91 13.21
N LEU A 15 23.55 -15.41 14.44
CA LEU A 15 22.43 -14.96 15.27
C LEU A 15 21.76 -13.70 14.72
N TRP A 16 22.54 -12.78 14.15
CA TRP A 16 22.05 -11.59 13.49
C TRP A 16 21.24 -11.93 12.22
N LEU A 17 21.70 -12.88 11.39
CA LEU A 17 20.96 -13.37 10.24
C LEU A 17 19.67 -14.07 10.67
N LEU A 18 19.71 -14.95 11.67
CA LEU A 18 18.50 -15.59 12.20
C LEU A 18 17.49 -14.57 12.74
N TYR A 19 17.96 -13.50 13.35
CA TYR A 19 17.09 -12.42 13.83
C TYR A 19 16.34 -11.68 12.73
N GLN A 20 16.79 -11.77 11.46
CA GLN A 20 16.07 -11.21 10.32
C GLN A 20 14.83 -12.06 9.92
N TYR A 21 14.85 -13.36 10.21
CA TYR A 21 13.88 -14.32 9.69
C TYR A 21 13.06 -15.04 10.76
N GLU A 22 13.53 -15.10 12.01
CA GLU A 22 12.86 -15.80 13.11
C GLU A 22 12.30 -14.84 14.16
N SER A 23 11.23 -15.24 14.84
CA SER A 23 10.67 -14.45 15.95
C SER A 23 11.64 -14.41 17.16
N ALA A 24 11.62 -13.30 17.92
CA ALA A 24 12.43 -13.15 19.12
C ALA A 24 12.22 -14.31 20.14
N ALA A 25 11.01 -14.87 20.21
CA ALA A 25 10.71 -16.01 21.07
C ALA A 25 11.48 -17.28 20.69
N GLN A 26 11.66 -17.56 19.40
CA GLN A 26 12.42 -18.70 18.89
C GLN A 26 13.92 -18.55 19.18
N LEU A 27 14.41 -17.32 19.21
CA LEU A 27 15.83 -17.01 19.45
C LEU A 27 16.23 -17.05 20.91
N THR A 28 15.28 -17.13 21.85
CA THR A 28 15.56 -17.20 23.31
C THR A 28 16.45 -18.40 23.67
N ARG A 29 16.42 -19.50 22.90
CA ARG A 29 17.29 -20.67 23.07
C ARG A 29 18.79 -20.36 22.96
N TYR A 30 19.17 -19.30 22.27
CA TYR A 30 20.55 -18.89 22.06
C TYR A 30 21.06 -17.85 23.07
N LEU A 31 20.20 -17.34 23.97
CA LEU A 31 20.54 -16.22 24.87
C LEU A 31 21.70 -16.52 25.82
N LEU A 32 21.77 -17.74 26.38
CA LEU A 32 22.87 -18.12 27.27
C LEU A 32 24.22 -18.06 26.53
N GLN A 33 24.24 -18.57 25.31
CA GLN A 33 25.44 -18.60 24.47
C GLN A 33 25.79 -17.20 23.98
N ALA A 34 24.80 -16.38 23.62
CA ALA A 34 24.99 -14.98 23.22
C ALA A 34 25.64 -14.14 24.35
N LYS A 35 25.20 -14.33 25.60
CA LYS A 35 25.80 -13.68 26.77
C LYS A 35 27.25 -14.11 27.01
N ALA A 36 27.52 -15.40 26.89
CA ALA A 36 28.89 -15.91 27.07
C ALA A 36 29.83 -15.32 26.02
N TYR A 37 29.42 -15.24 24.75
CA TYR A 37 30.21 -14.60 23.70
C TYR A 37 30.30 -13.08 23.83
N GLN A 38 29.25 -12.44 24.33
CA GLN A 38 29.31 -10.99 24.62
C GLN A 38 30.33 -10.69 25.71
N GLN A 39 30.35 -11.48 26.79
CA GLN A 39 31.35 -11.34 27.85
C GLN A 39 32.75 -11.64 27.33
N GLN A 40 32.94 -12.71 26.58
CA GLN A 40 34.22 -13.03 25.95
C GLN A 40 34.73 -11.93 25.04
N ALA A 41 33.85 -11.31 24.23
CA ALA A 41 34.20 -10.17 23.39
C ALA A 41 34.65 -8.96 24.23
N THR A 42 33.99 -8.71 25.37
CA THR A 42 34.35 -7.65 26.32
C THR A 42 35.74 -7.91 26.93
N ASP A 43 35.99 -9.12 27.40
CA ASP A 43 37.23 -9.51 28.05
C ASP A 43 38.44 -9.49 27.09
N CYS A 44 38.18 -9.74 25.80
CA CYS A 44 39.19 -9.67 24.73
C CYS A 44 39.36 -8.26 24.13
N GLY A 45 38.64 -7.23 24.60
CA GLY A 45 38.73 -5.87 24.11
C GLY A 45 38.03 -5.61 22.77
N TYR A 46 37.19 -6.53 22.29
CA TYR A 46 36.41 -6.36 21.05
C TYR A 46 35.13 -5.53 21.33
N GLY A 47 35.31 -4.25 21.66
CA GLY A 47 34.23 -3.36 22.13
C GLY A 47 33.03 -3.28 21.20
N TRP A 48 33.28 -3.16 19.87
CA TRP A 48 32.22 -3.12 18.88
C TRP A 48 31.41 -4.43 18.85
N LEU A 49 32.06 -5.59 18.82
CA LEU A 49 31.38 -6.89 18.79
C LEU A 49 30.58 -7.13 20.08
N ALA A 50 31.14 -6.74 21.24
CA ALA A 50 30.47 -6.81 22.52
C ALA A 50 29.19 -5.93 22.54
N ALA A 51 29.25 -4.73 21.97
CA ALA A 51 28.14 -3.81 21.84
C ALA A 51 27.05 -4.33 20.89
N GLU A 52 27.42 -4.91 19.74
CA GLU A 52 26.50 -5.54 18.78
C GLU A 52 25.78 -6.75 19.40
N LEU A 53 26.50 -7.62 20.10
CA LEU A 53 25.90 -8.74 20.83
C LEU A 53 24.95 -8.26 21.94
N ALA A 54 25.34 -7.23 22.70
CA ALA A 54 24.50 -6.64 23.73
C ALA A 54 23.22 -6.02 23.14
N ALA A 55 23.32 -5.33 22.01
CA ALA A 55 22.17 -4.77 21.30
C ALA A 55 21.22 -5.89 20.81
N LEU A 56 21.76 -6.97 20.25
CA LEU A 56 20.98 -8.11 19.78
C LEU A 56 20.28 -8.86 20.94
N ILE A 57 20.99 -9.11 22.04
CA ILE A 57 20.43 -9.69 23.26
C ILE A 57 19.29 -8.83 23.81
N SER A 58 19.46 -7.51 23.85
CA SER A 58 18.42 -6.59 24.35
C SER A 58 17.15 -6.61 23.50
N ARG A 59 17.26 -6.94 22.21
CA ARG A 59 16.13 -7.08 21.31
C ARG A 59 15.42 -8.42 21.41
N ILE A 60 16.18 -9.50 21.57
CA ILE A 60 15.61 -10.85 21.80
C ILE A 60 14.95 -10.95 23.16
N ALA A 61 15.54 -10.32 24.19
CA ALA A 61 15.06 -10.34 25.56
C ALA A 61 14.99 -8.93 26.20
N PRO A 62 13.96 -8.12 25.88
CA PRO A 62 13.85 -6.71 26.29
C PRO A 62 13.85 -6.47 27.81
N LYS A 63 13.53 -7.49 28.60
CA LYS A 63 13.53 -7.42 30.08
C LYS A 63 14.91 -7.40 30.71
N GLN A 64 15.97 -7.57 29.92
CA GLN A 64 17.36 -7.56 30.40
C GLN A 64 17.95 -6.16 30.30
N THR A 65 17.78 -5.36 31.34
CA THR A 65 18.10 -3.92 31.36
C THR A 65 19.58 -3.57 31.17
N GLY A 66 20.52 -4.41 31.62
CA GLY A 66 21.95 -4.11 31.52
C GLY A 66 22.52 -4.10 30.10
N MET A 67 22.02 -4.95 29.21
CA MET A 67 22.55 -5.07 27.84
C MET A 67 22.22 -3.87 26.95
N LYS A 68 21.06 -3.26 27.15
CA LYS A 68 20.68 -2.04 26.44
C LYS A 68 21.58 -0.86 26.82
N SER A 69 21.89 -0.69 28.11
CA SER A 69 22.77 0.40 28.57
C SER A 69 24.19 0.25 28.04
N THR A 70 24.71 -0.96 27.93
CA THR A 70 26.05 -1.25 27.37
C THR A 70 26.14 -0.86 25.90
N SER A 71 25.15 -1.24 25.08
CA SER A 71 25.13 -0.88 23.66
C SER A 71 24.93 0.62 23.44
N ASP A 72 24.07 1.27 24.23
CA ASP A 72 23.82 2.72 24.14
C ASP A 72 25.04 3.55 24.60
N ALA A 73 25.79 3.05 25.58
CA ALA A 73 27.02 3.70 26.03
C ALA A 73 28.12 3.65 24.97
N PHE A 74 28.28 2.50 24.31
CA PHE A 74 29.25 2.34 23.24
C PHE A 74 28.95 3.25 22.04
N GLU A 75 27.69 3.28 21.56
CA GLU A 75 27.30 4.16 20.45
C GLU A 75 27.56 5.64 20.75
N ARG A 76 27.33 6.07 22.00
CA ARG A 76 27.61 7.46 22.41
C ARG A 76 29.10 7.78 22.53
N ALA A 77 29.90 6.78 22.94
CA ALA A 77 31.36 6.98 23.10
C ALA A 77 32.09 7.02 21.75
N GLU A 78 31.69 6.19 20.82
CA GLU A 78 32.36 6.04 19.51
C GLU A 78 31.66 6.80 18.37
N ASP A 79 30.53 7.47 18.64
CA ASP A 79 29.69 8.19 17.66
C ASP A 79 29.32 7.32 16.42
N ILE A 80 29.10 6.03 16.65
CA ILE A 80 28.73 5.07 15.60
C ILE A 80 27.39 4.41 15.91
N ARG A 81 26.66 4.04 14.86
CA ARG A 81 25.40 3.33 14.98
C ARG A 81 25.60 1.84 14.72
N LEU A 82 25.22 1.01 15.69
CA LEU A 82 25.36 -0.45 15.60
C LEU A 82 24.55 -1.05 14.45
N LEU A 83 25.09 -2.10 13.79
CA LEU A 83 24.45 -2.78 12.66
C LEU A 83 23.13 -3.42 13.05
N VAL A 84 23.02 -4.00 14.25
CA VAL A 84 21.77 -4.56 14.78
C VAL A 84 20.66 -3.51 14.83
N ARG A 85 20.96 -2.24 15.01
CA ARG A 85 19.97 -1.16 15.01
C ARG A 85 19.61 -0.68 13.61
N ARG A 86 20.51 -0.86 12.64
CA ARG A 86 20.24 -0.61 11.21
C ARG A 86 19.45 -1.75 10.57
N SER A 87 19.54 -2.96 11.08
CA SER A 87 19.06 -4.19 10.48
C SER A 87 17.57 -4.50 10.65
N GLN A 88 16.79 -3.65 11.31
CA GLN A 88 15.35 -3.61 11.08
C GLN A 88 15.08 -2.65 9.93
N TYR A 89 15.71 -2.94 8.81
CA TYR A 89 15.35 -2.33 7.56
C TYR A 89 13.98 -2.91 7.17
N GLN A 90 12.95 -2.25 7.61
CA GLN A 90 11.68 -2.32 6.94
C GLN A 90 11.81 -1.43 5.71
N GLU A 91 11.60 -1.99 4.53
CA GLU A 91 11.46 -1.20 3.32
C GLU A 91 10.54 0.00 3.62
N PRO A 92 10.80 1.21 3.09
CA PRO A 92 9.97 2.38 3.34
C PRO A 92 8.47 2.11 3.14
N TRP A 93 8.15 1.21 2.20
CA TRP A 93 6.80 0.75 1.93
C TRP A 93 6.23 -0.18 3.03
N GLU A 94 7.04 -1.10 3.65
CA GLU A 94 6.61 -1.93 4.78
C GLU A 94 6.25 -1.06 5.99
N ARG A 95 7.06 -0.03 6.26
CA ARG A 95 6.75 0.99 7.29
C ARG A 95 5.49 1.75 6.93
N ALA A 96 5.28 2.02 5.65
CA ALA A 96 4.08 2.70 5.16
C ALA A 96 2.83 1.86 5.38
N LEU A 97 2.84 0.56 5.04
CA LEU A 97 1.70 -0.33 5.26
C LEU A 97 1.48 -0.63 6.75
N ASN A 98 2.55 -0.73 7.54
CA ASN A 98 2.40 -0.82 8.99
C ASN A 98 1.84 0.49 9.58
N ALA A 99 2.18 1.65 9.00
CA ALA A 99 1.56 2.92 9.35
C ALA A 99 0.10 2.98 8.87
N ILE A 100 -0.23 2.41 7.70
CA ILE A 100 -1.60 2.24 7.21
C ILE A 100 -2.40 1.37 8.17
N LYS A 101 -1.89 0.19 8.58
CA LYS A 101 -2.51 -0.61 9.64
C LYS A 101 -2.76 0.20 10.92
N ASN A 102 -1.83 1.09 11.28
CA ASN A 102 -1.95 1.93 12.45
C ASN A 102 -2.82 3.18 12.21
N THR A 103 -2.95 3.63 10.96
CA THR A 103 -3.80 4.76 10.54
C THR A 103 -5.25 4.33 10.39
N VAL A 104 -5.50 3.08 9.96
CA VAL A 104 -6.86 2.46 9.94
C VAL A 104 -7.49 2.48 11.33
N VAL A 105 -6.69 2.36 12.38
CA VAL A 105 -7.16 2.55 13.77
C VAL A 105 -7.33 4.06 14.11
N ARG A 106 -6.82 4.99 13.26
CA ARG A 106 -6.80 6.43 13.55
C ARG A 106 -7.75 7.28 12.69
N GLY A 107 -8.28 6.75 11.62
CA GLY A 107 -8.88 7.55 10.53
C GLY A 107 -10.35 7.34 10.24
N ALA A 108 -11.22 7.22 11.23
CA ALA A 108 -12.64 7.38 10.93
C ALA A 108 -13.03 8.84 11.11
N VAL A 109 -13.36 9.46 10.00
CA VAL A 109 -13.96 10.79 9.99
C VAL A 109 -15.34 10.68 10.64
N ALA A 110 -15.43 11.09 11.88
CA ALA A 110 -16.70 11.52 12.44
C ALA A 110 -17.21 12.70 11.61
N GLY A 111 -18.49 12.67 11.23
CA GLY A 111 -19.16 13.89 10.80
C GLY A 111 -18.87 14.98 11.83
N LYS A 112 -18.52 16.14 11.36
CA LYS A 112 -18.15 17.39 12.01
C LYS A 112 -18.63 17.55 13.47
N ASP A 113 -17.88 16.98 14.39
CA ASP A 113 -17.78 17.47 15.77
C ASP A 113 -16.29 17.46 16.13
N GLU A 114 -15.59 18.50 15.72
CA GLU A 114 -14.14 18.66 15.91
C GLU A 114 -13.74 18.84 17.38
N THR A 115 -14.68 18.82 18.31
CA THR A 115 -14.46 19.08 19.74
C THR A 115 -14.66 17.87 20.66
N ALA A 116 -15.15 16.73 20.16
CA ALA A 116 -15.44 15.57 20.99
C ALA A 116 -14.15 14.87 21.46
N GLU A 117 -13.97 14.76 22.78
CA GLU A 117 -12.84 14.04 23.42
C GLU A 117 -13.01 12.52 23.36
N TYR A 118 -14.24 12.02 23.32
CA TYR A 118 -14.62 10.61 23.26
C TYR A 118 -15.64 10.36 22.16
N ARG A 119 -15.65 9.14 21.61
CA ARG A 119 -16.70 8.66 20.70
C ARG A 119 -17.00 7.18 20.91
N LEU A 120 -18.17 6.75 20.45
CA LEU A 120 -18.51 5.34 20.32
C LEU A 120 -18.13 4.83 18.94
N ALA A 121 -17.42 3.70 18.87
CA ALA A 121 -17.11 3.00 17.63
C ALA A 121 -17.73 1.60 17.64
N TRP A 122 -18.36 1.23 16.53
CA TRP A 122 -18.97 -0.09 16.34
C TRP A 122 -18.02 -0.96 15.52
N LEU A 123 -17.71 -2.16 16.00
CA LEU A 123 -16.82 -3.11 15.35
C LEU A 123 -17.62 -4.32 14.89
N LEU A 124 -17.61 -4.56 13.58
CA LEU A 124 -18.28 -5.68 12.94
C LEU A 124 -17.28 -6.81 12.68
N SER A 125 -17.64 -8.05 13.02
CA SER A 125 -16.85 -9.24 12.70
C SER A 125 -17.72 -10.31 12.08
N ARG A 126 -17.13 -11.11 11.16
CA ARG A 126 -17.79 -12.28 10.58
C ARG A 126 -17.73 -13.44 11.56
N GLU A 127 -18.86 -14.05 11.87
CA GLU A 127 -18.91 -15.28 12.67
C GLU A 127 -18.84 -16.51 11.76
N ARG A 128 -17.75 -17.25 11.87
CA ARG A 128 -17.52 -18.45 11.01
C ARG A 128 -18.53 -19.58 11.24
N ALA A 129 -19.12 -19.65 12.43
CA ALA A 129 -19.98 -20.79 12.82
C ALA A 129 -21.40 -20.73 12.26
N TYR A 130 -21.95 -19.53 11.96
CA TYR A 130 -23.36 -19.34 11.60
C TYR A 130 -23.60 -18.44 10.39
N LEU A 131 -22.58 -18.16 9.56
CA LEU A 131 -22.68 -17.21 8.43
C LEU A 131 -23.22 -15.82 8.85
N GLY A 132 -23.13 -15.49 10.13
CA GLY A 132 -23.64 -14.26 10.73
C GLY A 132 -22.55 -13.23 10.98
N PHE A 133 -22.98 -12.13 11.60
CA PHE A 133 -22.08 -11.02 11.99
C PHE A 133 -22.24 -10.76 13.48
N ALA A 134 -21.12 -10.55 14.17
CA ALA A 134 -21.09 -10.08 15.54
C ALA A 134 -20.73 -8.60 15.60
N LEU A 135 -21.33 -7.89 16.55
CA LEU A 135 -21.13 -6.47 16.79
C LEU A 135 -20.53 -6.24 18.17
N GLU A 136 -19.44 -5.51 18.21
CA GLU A 136 -18.77 -5.06 19.45
C GLU A 136 -18.73 -3.53 19.45
N ALA A 137 -18.95 -2.93 20.60
CA ALA A 137 -18.83 -1.49 20.77
C ALA A 137 -17.59 -1.12 21.57
N ARG A 138 -16.92 -0.03 21.20
CA ARG A 138 -15.76 0.50 21.92
C ARG A 138 -15.86 2.00 22.16
N GLU A 139 -15.51 2.40 23.36
CA GLU A 139 -15.28 3.80 23.71
C GLU A 139 -13.87 4.19 23.28
N GLN A 140 -13.75 5.12 22.36
CA GLN A 140 -12.49 5.63 21.85
C GLN A 140 -12.25 7.05 22.37
N LYS A 141 -11.00 7.32 22.81
CA LYS A 141 -10.55 8.65 23.21
C LYS A 141 -9.70 9.28 22.13
N ARG A 142 -9.86 10.57 21.90
CA ARG A 142 -9.05 11.32 20.92
C ARG A 142 -7.62 11.47 21.43
N ASN A 143 -6.64 11.17 20.59
CA ASN A 143 -5.22 11.31 20.89
C ASN A 143 -4.74 12.74 20.64
N ALA A 144 -3.61 13.13 21.24
CA ALA A 144 -3.00 14.45 21.02
C ALA A 144 -2.64 14.74 19.54
N SER A 145 -2.44 13.68 18.73
CA SER A 145 -2.21 13.75 17.28
C SER A 145 -3.48 13.88 16.43
N GLY A 146 -4.66 14.06 17.05
CA GLY A 146 -5.96 14.17 16.34
C GLY A 146 -6.63 12.84 15.98
N GLY A 147 -5.93 11.70 16.11
CA GLY A 147 -6.47 10.37 15.85
C GLY A 147 -7.25 9.82 17.05
N TRP A 148 -7.78 8.58 16.92
CA TRP A 148 -8.55 7.89 17.94
C TRP A 148 -7.79 6.71 18.54
N SER A 149 -7.94 6.48 19.84
CA SER A 149 -7.35 5.33 20.53
C SER A 149 -7.97 4.01 20.05
N LYS A 150 -7.32 2.88 20.36
CA LYS A 150 -7.87 1.53 20.09
C LYS A 150 -9.22 1.29 20.81
N GLY A 151 -9.51 2.07 21.85
CA GLY A 151 -10.74 2.06 22.61
C GLY A 151 -10.86 0.91 23.61
N LYS A 152 -11.74 1.12 24.61
CA LYS A 152 -12.12 0.12 25.60
C LYS A 152 -13.42 -0.57 25.15
N PRO A 153 -13.51 -1.90 25.18
CA PRO A 153 -14.75 -2.60 24.86
C PRO A 153 -15.84 -2.23 25.88
N LEU A 154 -17.04 -1.99 25.38
CA LEU A 154 -18.23 -1.74 26.18
C LEU A 154 -19.18 -2.94 26.00
N SER A 155 -19.64 -3.52 27.10
CA SER A 155 -20.66 -4.57 27.03
C SER A 155 -22.00 -3.99 26.60
N MET A 156 -22.84 -4.79 25.94
CA MET A 156 -24.18 -4.39 25.51
C MET A 156 -25.03 -3.91 26.70
N LYS A 157 -24.93 -4.56 27.87
CA LYS A 157 -25.56 -4.10 29.11
C LYS A 157 -25.16 -2.68 29.48
N LYS A 158 -23.84 -2.39 29.47
CA LYS A 158 -23.33 -1.07 29.84
C LYS A 158 -23.76 -0.01 28.82
N LEU A 159 -23.82 -0.33 27.55
CA LEU A 159 -24.33 0.58 26.49
C LEU A 159 -25.78 0.95 26.74
N SER A 160 -26.63 -0.02 27.08
CA SER A 160 -28.04 0.21 27.41
C SER A 160 -28.18 1.14 28.65
N GLU A 161 -27.35 0.92 29.67
CA GLU A 161 -27.36 1.75 30.88
C GLU A 161 -26.86 3.19 30.63
N MET A 162 -25.95 3.36 29.66
CA MET A 162 -25.34 4.65 29.32
C MET A 162 -26.09 5.41 28.21
N ALA A 163 -27.14 4.84 27.62
CA ALA A 163 -27.82 5.39 26.45
C ALA A 163 -28.24 6.85 26.59
N GLU A 164 -28.72 7.27 27.78
CA GLU A 164 -29.15 8.63 28.05
C GLU A 164 -28.07 9.50 28.70
N SER A 165 -27.13 8.89 29.44
CA SER A 165 -26.17 9.61 30.28
C SER A 165 -24.85 9.95 29.57
N ALA A 166 -24.44 9.20 28.56
CA ALA A 166 -23.17 9.42 27.86
C ALA A 166 -23.25 10.65 26.93
N SER A 167 -22.50 11.69 27.26
CA SER A 167 -22.48 12.95 26.49
C SER A 167 -21.89 12.79 25.09
N TYR A 168 -20.98 11.83 24.88
CA TYR A 168 -20.30 11.55 23.62
C TYR A 168 -21.07 10.60 22.68
N PHE A 169 -22.24 10.08 23.08
CA PHE A 169 -23.09 9.30 22.18
C PHE A 169 -23.77 10.23 21.18
N SER A 170 -23.67 9.90 19.89
CA SER A 170 -24.45 10.54 18.85
C SER A 170 -25.95 10.24 19.02
N ALA A 171 -26.80 11.01 18.36
CA ALA A 171 -28.24 10.74 18.37
C ALA A 171 -28.56 9.33 17.82
N GLN A 172 -27.73 8.81 16.92
CA GLN A 172 -27.86 7.48 16.37
C GLN A 172 -27.40 6.40 17.36
N ASP A 173 -26.27 6.61 18.04
CA ASP A 173 -25.78 5.69 19.07
C ASP A 173 -26.82 5.51 20.19
N ARG A 174 -27.46 6.60 20.60
CA ARG A 174 -28.55 6.55 21.58
C ARG A 174 -29.73 5.73 21.09
N ARG A 175 -30.14 5.90 19.83
CA ARG A 175 -31.22 5.09 19.23
C ARG A 175 -30.85 3.61 19.20
N VAL A 176 -29.63 3.26 18.83
CA VAL A 176 -29.14 1.87 18.83
C VAL A 176 -29.11 1.32 20.24
N ALA A 177 -28.52 2.04 21.21
CA ALA A 177 -28.41 1.63 22.58
C ALA A 177 -29.78 1.44 23.27
N ALA A 178 -30.79 2.24 22.93
CA ALA A 178 -32.15 2.11 23.41
C ALA A 178 -32.86 0.81 22.96
N HIS A 179 -32.36 0.17 21.89
CA HIS A 179 -32.91 -1.12 21.44
C HIS A 179 -32.21 -2.32 22.08
N ILE A 180 -31.09 -2.16 22.79
CA ILE A 180 -30.39 -3.25 23.46
C ILE A 180 -31.27 -3.83 24.56
N ALA A 181 -31.49 -5.12 24.54
CA ALA A 181 -32.39 -5.81 25.46
C ALA A 181 -31.73 -7.07 26.07
N PRO A 182 -32.22 -7.54 27.22
CA PRO A 182 -31.83 -8.84 27.78
C PRO A 182 -32.14 -9.96 26.79
N ASP A 183 -31.15 -10.79 26.54
CA ASP A 183 -31.31 -11.99 25.72
C ASP A 183 -31.74 -13.17 26.58
N ARG A 184 -32.90 -13.72 26.27
CA ARG A 184 -33.52 -14.82 27.02
C ARG A 184 -32.80 -16.16 26.85
N PHE A 185 -32.00 -16.32 25.78
CA PHE A 185 -31.31 -17.57 25.47
C PHE A 185 -29.89 -17.62 26.07
N THR A 186 -29.19 -16.52 26.02
CA THR A 186 -27.80 -16.45 26.52
C THR A 186 -27.69 -15.92 27.95
N GLY A 187 -28.77 -15.36 28.52
CA GLY A 187 -28.76 -14.68 29.82
C GLY A 187 -27.98 -13.36 29.84
N GLY A 188 -27.50 -12.91 28.64
CA GLY A 188 -26.78 -11.68 28.44
C GLY A 188 -27.68 -10.54 27.91
N TYR A 189 -27.05 -9.61 27.19
CA TYR A 189 -27.71 -8.53 26.47
C TYR A 189 -27.31 -8.62 25.00
N SER A 190 -28.30 -8.47 24.10
CA SER A 190 -28.08 -8.50 22.64
C SER A 190 -28.72 -7.30 21.96
N LEU A 191 -28.33 -7.06 20.72
CA LEU A 191 -28.93 -6.06 19.86
C LEU A 191 -30.00 -6.74 19.00
N PRO A 192 -31.31 -6.53 19.27
CA PRO A 192 -32.38 -7.12 18.49
C PRO A 192 -32.48 -6.49 17.10
N SER A 193 -33.29 -7.07 16.22
CA SER A 193 -33.46 -6.67 14.82
C SER A 193 -33.69 -5.17 14.61
N ARG A 194 -34.49 -4.55 15.44
CA ARG A 194 -34.71 -3.08 15.37
C ARG A 194 -33.49 -2.26 15.67
N GLY A 195 -32.59 -2.77 16.50
CA GLY A 195 -31.31 -2.12 16.81
C GLY A 195 -30.33 -2.19 15.65
N TRP A 196 -30.32 -3.30 14.89
CA TRP A 196 -29.56 -3.40 13.66
C TRP A 196 -30.05 -2.41 12.60
N LEU A 197 -31.37 -2.25 12.42
CA LEU A 197 -31.93 -1.23 11.53
C LEU A 197 -31.56 0.18 11.96
N ALA A 198 -31.49 0.44 13.27
CA ALA A 198 -31.05 1.73 13.79
C ALA A 198 -29.57 2.03 13.53
N LEU A 199 -28.73 1.01 13.23
CA LEU A 199 -27.35 1.16 12.81
C LEU A 199 -27.21 1.55 11.33
N ALA A 200 -28.24 1.40 10.50
CA ALA A 200 -28.17 1.82 9.11
C ALA A 200 -27.84 3.31 9.01
N GLY A 201 -26.83 3.66 8.20
CA GLY A 201 -26.31 5.01 8.07
C GLY A 201 -25.40 5.46 9.22
N ALA A 202 -24.96 4.58 10.13
CA ALA A 202 -24.00 4.91 11.17
C ALA A 202 -22.62 5.20 10.57
N SER A 203 -22.02 6.32 10.98
CA SER A 203 -20.75 6.82 10.41
C SER A 203 -19.49 6.20 11.02
N VAL A 204 -19.60 5.52 12.19
CA VAL A 204 -18.44 5.03 12.96
C VAL A 204 -18.55 3.51 13.14
N VAL A 205 -18.58 2.78 12.02
CA VAL A 205 -18.60 1.31 11.97
C VAL A 205 -17.35 0.82 11.24
N PHE A 206 -16.68 -0.21 11.78
CA PHE A 206 -15.45 -0.75 11.24
C PHE A 206 -15.44 -2.27 11.24
N TRP A 207 -14.72 -2.88 10.32
CA TRP A 207 -14.32 -4.27 10.44
C TRP A 207 -13.38 -4.43 11.64
N LYS A 208 -13.68 -5.37 12.55
CA LYS A 208 -12.88 -5.62 13.75
C LYS A 208 -11.46 -6.07 13.43
N ASP A 209 -11.30 -6.86 12.37
CA ASP A 209 -10.03 -7.48 12.00
C ASP A 209 -9.10 -6.50 11.27
N SER A 210 -9.64 -5.74 10.32
CA SER A 210 -8.88 -4.80 9.51
C SER A 210 -8.95 -3.35 10.00
N GLY A 211 -9.98 -3.00 10.79
CA GLY A 211 -10.26 -1.61 11.18
C GLY A 211 -10.81 -0.74 10.04
N VAL A 212 -11.07 -1.32 8.88
CA VAL A 212 -11.60 -0.62 7.71
C VAL A 212 -13.04 -0.17 7.98
N ALA A 213 -13.38 1.06 7.59
CA ALA A 213 -14.73 1.58 7.72
C ALA A 213 -15.73 0.79 6.88
N VAL A 214 -16.90 0.51 7.46
CA VAL A 214 -18.00 -0.24 6.83
C VAL A 214 -19.22 0.64 6.81
N GLU A 215 -19.83 0.75 5.64
CA GLU A 215 -21.13 1.39 5.47
C GLU A 215 -22.25 0.37 5.73
N LEU A 216 -23.15 0.67 6.65
CA LEU A 216 -24.36 -0.13 6.90
C LEU A 216 -25.55 0.54 6.23
N VAL A 217 -26.23 -0.18 5.31
CA VAL A 217 -27.37 0.36 4.57
C VAL A 217 -28.61 -0.51 4.77
N ALA A 218 -29.77 0.11 4.97
CA ALA A 218 -31.03 -0.62 4.94
C ALA A 218 -31.32 -1.06 3.50
N ALA A 219 -31.80 -2.27 3.34
CA ALA A 219 -32.17 -2.85 2.04
C ALA A 219 -33.43 -3.68 2.10
N GLU A 220 -34.08 -3.84 0.96
CA GLU A 220 -35.18 -4.76 0.75
C GLU A 220 -34.65 -6.16 0.38
N PRO A 221 -35.40 -7.22 0.67
CA PRO A 221 -35.14 -8.54 0.10
C PRO A 221 -35.27 -8.53 -1.43
N GLU A 222 -34.65 -9.50 -2.08
CA GLU A 222 -34.55 -9.58 -3.53
C GLU A 222 -35.37 -10.77 -4.08
N LEU A 223 -36.04 -10.55 -5.18
CA LEU A 223 -36.63 -11.60 -6.00
C LEU A 223 -35.78 -11.77 -7.26
N ARG A 224 -35.14 -12.92 -7.40
CA ARG A 224 -34.24 -13.24 -8.51
C ARG A 224 -34.94 -14.14 -9.51
N VAL A 225 -35.06 -13.69 -10.75
CA VAL A 225 -35.75 -14.35 -11.84
C VAL A 225 -34.75 -14.63 -12.96
N ASN A 226 -34.19 -15.83 -12.95
CA ASN A 226 -33.09 -16.21 -13.82
C ASN A 226 -33.53 -17.22 -14.89
N LYS A 227 -33.17 -16.98 -16.16
CA LYS A 227 -33.28 -17.98 -17.20
C LYS A 227 -32.32 -19.13 -16.94
N LYS A 228 -32.79 -20.37 -17.00
CA LYS A 228 -31.91 -21.54 -16.98
C LYS A 228 -31.10 -21.63 -18.28
N ALA A 229 -29.95 -22.29 -18.22
CA ALA A 229 -29.01 -22.44 -19.36
C ALA A 229 -29.67 -23.04 -20.61
N ASN A 230 -30.75 -23.84 -20.45
CA ASN A 230 -31.52 -24.42 -21.58
C ASN A 230 -32.46 -23.41 -22.30
N GLY A 231 -32.58 -22.19 -21.77
CA GLY A 231 -33.45 -21.12 -22.28
C GLY A 231 -34.97 -21.42 -22.22
N LYS A 232 -35.38 -22.64 -21.85
CA LYS A 232 -36.79 -23.11 -21.85
C LYS A 232 -37.49 -22.93 -20.50
N GLN A 233 -36.74 -22.63 -19.46
CA GLN A 233 -37.25 -22.52 -18.10
C GLN A 233 -36.70 -21.26 -17.43
N VAL A 234 -37.51 -20.72 -16.51
CA VAL A 234 -37.15 -19.57 -15.65
C VAL A 234 -37.23 -20.06 -14.21
N LYS A 235 -36.21 -19.76 -13.41
CA LYS A 235 -36.16 -20.03 -11.97
C LYS A 235 -36.41 -18.72 -11.23
N ILE A 236 -37.33 -18.75 -10.28
CA ILE A 236 -37.69 -17.64 -9.39
C ILE A 236 -37.21 -18.02 -7.99
N GLU A 237 -36.36 -17.19 -7.39
CA GLU A 237 -35.76 -17.38 -6.07
C GLU A 237 -35.96 -16.14 -5.22
N PHE A 238 -36.22 -16.36 -3.93
CA PHE A 238 -36.26 -15.29 -2.93
C PHE A 238 -34.91 -15.23 -2.24
N TRP A 239 -34.37 -14.04 -2.04
CA TRP A 239 -33.08 -13.81 -1.38
C TRP A 239 -33.20 -12.66 -0.37
N PRO A 240 -32.57 -12.76 0.80
CA PRO A 240 -31.78 -13.90 1.30
C PRO A 240 -32.69 -15.10 1.66
N LEU A 241 -32.10 -16.29 1.67
CA LEU A 241 -32.71 -17.43 2.33
C LEU A 241 -32.85 -17.10 3.80
N CYS A 242 -34.02 -17.23 4.38
CA CYS A 242 -34.29 -16.87 5.77
C CYS A 242 -35.14 -17.95 6.45
N ASP A 243 -34.94 -18.13 7.73
CA ASP A 243 -35.80 -18.92 8.59
C ASP A 243 -37.04 -18.11 9.02
N GLU A 244 -38.13 -18.79 9.43
CA GLU A 244 -39.40 -18.13 9.77
C GLU A 244 -39.29 -17.13 10.94
N GLU A 245 -38.28 -17.28 11.80
CA GLU A 245 -38.08 -16.45 12.99
C GLU A 245 -37.15 -15.25 12.73
N GLU A 246 -36.42 -15.25 11.60
CA GLU A 246 -35.49 -14.19 11.28
C GLU A 246 -36.22 -12.95 10.74
N SER A 247 -36.08 -11.82 11.44
CA SER A 247 -36.66 -10.54 10.98
C SER A 247 -35.62 -9.61 10.33
N ILE A 248 -34.33 -9.99 10.35
CA ILE A 248 -33.23 -9.27 9.69
C ILE A 248 -32.19 -10.27 9.21
N VAL A 249 -31.68 -10.02 8.02
CA VAL A 249 -30.49 -10.69 7.47
C VAL A 249 -29.47 -9.66 7.06
N LEU A 250 -28.21 -9.89 7.44
CA LEU A 250 -27.06 -9.07 7.04
C LEU A 250 -26.39 -9.70 5.83
N ALA A 251 -26.10 -8.91 4.80
CA ALA A 251 -25.49 -9.38 3.56
C ALA A 251 -24.42 -8.43 3.05
N GLU A 252 -23.33 -8.99 2.55
CA GLU A 252 -22.26 -8.20 1.94
C GLU A 252 -22.71 -7.58 0.61
N ASP A 253 -22.36 -6.31 0.40
CA ASP A 253 -22.62 -5.54 -0.81
C ASP A 253 -21.32 -4.84 -1.25
N GLY A 254 -20.45 -5.58 -1.91
CA GLY A 254 -19.07 -5.19 -2.16
C GLY A 254 -18.15 -5.41 -0.94
N LEU A 255 -17.01 -4.72 -0.90
CA LEU A 255 -16.00 -4.92 0.15
C LEU A 255 -16.25 -4.07 1.41
N THR A 256 -16.91 -2.93 1.24
CA THR A 256 -17.00 -1.88 2.29
C THR A 256 -18.42 -1.62 2.75
N ARG A 257 -19.40 -2.35 2.24
CA ARG A 257 -20.80 -2.14 2.54
C ARG A 257 -21.54 -3.42 2.94
N ILE A 258 -22.41 -3.32 3.93
CA ILE A 258 -23.29 -4.39 4.41
C ILE A 258 -24.73 -3.92 4.30
N LYS A 259 -25.55 -4.72 3.63
CA LYS A 259 -27.01 -4.56 3.59
C LYS A 259 -27.63 -5.13 4.86
N ILE A 260 -28.49 -4.36 5.49
CA ILE A 260 -29.38 -4.81 6.55
C ILE A 260 -30.75 -5.04 5.91
N VAL A 261 -31.05 -6.29 5.60
CA VAL A 261 -32.30 -6.68 4.92
C VAL A 261 -33.37 -6.93 5.96
N GLU A 262 -34.41 -6.08 5.99
CA GLU A 262 -35.56 -6.25 6.87
C GLU A 262 -36.58 -7.23 6.26
N LEU A 263 -36.95 -8.27 7.02
CA LEU A 263 -37.92 -9.26 6.63
C LEU A 263 -39.23 -9.01 7.36
N LYS A 264 -40.27 -8.60 6.62
CA LYS A 264 -41.64 -8.38 7.11
C LYS A 264 -42.45 -9.65 6.95
N PRO A 265 -43.64 -9.78 7.61
CA PRO A 265 -44.49 -10.94 7.45
C PRO A 265 -44.87 -11.27 5.99
N GLU A 266 -45.00 -10.24 5.14
CA GLU A 266 -45.28 -10.40 3.70
C GLU A 266 -44.10 -11.08 2.99
N HIS A 267 -42.86 -10.75 3.40
CA HIS A 267 -41.63 -11.33 2.84
C HIS A 267 -41.50 -12.81 3.22
N HIS A 268 -41.83 -13.19 4.46
CA HIS A 268 -41.87 -14.61 4.89
C HIS A 268 -42.91 -15.41 4.11
N ARG A 269 -44.09 -14.85 3.86
CA ARG A 269 -45.09 -15.51 3.01
C ARG A 269 -44.60 -15.73 1.58
N LEU A 270 -43.92 -14.73 0.98
CA LEU A 270 -43.30 -14.87 -0.33
C LEU A 270 -42.21 -15.95 -0.31
N ALA A 271 -41.34 -15.93 0.69
CA ALA A 271 -40.27 -16.93 0.86
C ALA A 271 -40.85 -18.35 1.01
N GLN A 272 -41.92 -18.56 1.79
CA GLN A 272 -42.58 -19.85 1.94
C GLN A 272 -43.22 -20.34 0.62
N ILE A 273 -43.87 -19.46 -0.14
CA ILE A 273 -44.47 -19.81 -1.44
C ILE A 273 -43.40 -20.22 -2.44
N ILE A 274 -42.28 -19.48 -2.46
CA ILE A 274 -41.18 -19.71 -3.41
C ILE A 274 -40.30 -20.90 -2.97
N GLY A 275 -40.13 -21.10 -1.67
CA GLY A 275 -39.32 -22.19 -1.10
C GLY A 275 -37.91 -22.18 -1.65
N LYS A 276 -37.40 -23.35 -2.08
CA LYS A 276 -36.06 -23.49 -2.69
C LYS A 276 -35.96 -22.98 -4.14
N GLY A 277 -37.01 -22.29 -4.61
CA GLY A 277 -37.14 -21.73 -5.94
C GLY A 277 -38.18 -22.42 -6.79
N ILE A 278 -39.01 -21.62 -7.47
CA ILE A 278 -40.04 -22.09 -8.40
C ILE A 278 -39.44 -22.14 -9.80
N VAL A 279 -39.65 -23.25 -10.52
CA VAL A 279 -39.26 -23.40 -11.92
C VAL A 279 -40.49 -23.31 -12.80
N VAL A 280 -40.52 -22.33 -13.69
CA VAL A 280 -41.66 -22.05 -14.57
C VAL A 280 -41.21 -22.16 -16.04
N PRO A 281 -42.05 -22.67 -16.97
CA PRO A 281 -41.73 -22.64 -18.40
C PRO A 281 -41.55 -21.21 -18.91
N ALA A 282 -40.61 -21.00 -19.84
CA ALA A 282 -40.38 -19.68 -20.43
C ALA A 282 -41.60 -19.13 -21.20
N SER A 283 -42.51 -20.03 -21.66
CA SER A 283 -43.80 -19.64 -22.29
C SER A 283 -44.76 -18.89 -21.35
N ALA A 284 -44.53 -18.97 -20.02
CA ALA A 284 -45.32 -18.24 -19.04
C ALA A 284 -44.71 -16.84 -18.68
N GLN A 285 -43.78 -16.33 -19.48
CA GLN A 285 -43.08 -15.08 -19.20
C GLN A 285 -44.01 -13.89 -18.91
N GLU A 286 -45.06 -13.69 -19.70
CA GLU A 286 -46.02 -12.59 -19.48
C GLU A 286 -46.71 -12.68 -18.11
N ARG A 287 -47.07 -13.91 -17.69
CA ARG A 287 -47.70 -14.14 -16.38
C ARG A 287 -46.74 -13.91 -15.24
N ILE A 288 -45.45 -14.26 -15.44
CA ILE A 288 -44.39 -13.96 -14.46
C ILE A 288 -44.25 -12.44 -14.34
N LEU A 289 -44.12 -11.71 -15.45
CA LEU A 289 -43.97 -10.26 -15.47
C LEU A 289 -45.16 -9.55 -14.80
N ALA A 290 -46.41 -10.01 -15.05
CA ALA A 290 -47.58 -9.49 -14.37
C ALA A 290 -47.55 -9.73 -12.85
N SER A 291 -47.05 -10.89 -12.40
CA SER A 291 -46.86 -11.17 -10.96
C SER A 291 -45.75 -10.35 -10.34
N LEU A 292 -44.63 -10.15 -11.07
CA LEU A 292 -43.52 -9.31 -10.62
C LEU A 292 -43.95 -7.85 -10.40
N SER A 293 -44.81 -7.33 -11.28
CA SER A 293 -45.33 -5.96 -11.13
C SER A 293 -46.11 -5.77 -9.81
N THR A 294 -46.83 -6.79 -9.36
CA THR A 294 -47.57 -6.73 -8.10
C THR A 294 -46.68 -6.75 -6.86
N VAL A 295 -45.58 -7.51 -6.89
CA VAL A 295 -44.67 -7.66 -5.74
C VAL A 295 -43.52 -6.65 -5.76
N SER A 296 -43.37 -5.90 -6.82
CA SER A 296 -42.26 -4.90 -6.98
C SER A 296 -42.27 -3.78 -5.94
N THR A 297 -43.38 -3.57 -5.23
CA THR A 297 -43.47 -2.61 -4.12
C THR A 297 -42.95 -3.16 -2.79
N LEU A 298 -42.72 -4.48 -2.71
CA LEU A 298 -42.30 -5.17 -1.50
C LEU A 298 -40.82 -5.61 -1.55
N VAL A 299 -40.31 -5.87 -2.76
CA VAL A 299 -38.98 -6.46 -2.95
C VAL A 299 -38.23 -5.81 -4.11
N THR A 300 -36.94 -5.85 -4.03
CA THR A 300 -36.08 -5.54 -5.18
C THR A 300 -36.14 -6.68 -6.18
N ILE A 301 -36.29 -6.39 -7.48
CA ILE A 301 -36.42 -7.41 -8.52
C ILE A 301 -35.18 -7.45 -9.39
N HIS A 302 -34.63 -8.64 -9.57
CA HIS A 302 -33.57 -8.98 -10.52
C HIS A 302 -34.10 -9.95 -11.54
N SER A 303 -34.22 -9.56 -12.81
CA SER A 303 -34.89 -10.37 -13.83
C SER A 303 -34.10 -10.45 -15.14
N ASP A 304 -33.93 -11.68 -15.66
CA ASP A 304 -33.40 -11.97 -17.00
C ASP A 304 -34.45 -11.92 -18.09
N ILE A 305 -35.72 -11.81 -17.71
CA ILE A 305 -36.86 -11.84 -18.67
C ILE A 305 -37.48 -10.45 -18.89
N GLY A 306 -36.85 -9.40 -18.36
CA GLY A 306 -37.36 -8.03 -18.34
C GLY A 306 -38.06 -7.68 -17.04
N GLY A 307 -38.43 -6.43 -16.86
CA GLY A 307 -39.12 -5.93 -15.67
C GLY A 307 -40.63 -5.75 -15.83
N GLY A 308 -41.16 -5.95 -17.02
CA GLY A 308 -42.52 -5.53 -17.36
C GLY A 308 -42.68 -3.99 -17.42
N GLU A 309 -43.81 -3.51 -17.89
CA GLU A 309 -44.17 -2.08 -17.77
C GLU A 309 -44.77 -1.87 -16.38
N LEU A 310 -43.96 -1.39 -15.45
CA LEU A 310 -44.41 -0.96 -14.13
C LEU A 310 -44.87 0.48 -14.21
N ALA A 311 -46.17 0.72 -14.11
CA ALA A 311 -46.76 2.06 -14.14
C ALA A 311 -46.22 3.01 -13.03
N THR A 312 -45.50 2.47 -12.04
CA THR A 312 -45.02 3.22 -10.86
C THR A 312 -43.49 3.35 -10.78
N ALA A 313 -42.71 2.70 -11.67
CA ALA A 313 -41.25 2.78 -11.64
C ALA A 313 -40.75 3.76 -12.70
N GLU A 314 -39.88 4.67 -12.29
CA GLU A 314 -39.17 5.58 -13.18
C GLU A 314 -38.06 4.80 -13.89
N ILE A 315 -37.99 4.86 -15.22
CA ILE A 315 -36.95 4.19 -16.00
C ILE A 315 -35.72 5.08 -16.04
N VAL A 316 -34.58 4.53 -15.62
CA VAL A 316 -33.29 5.21 -15.64
C VAL A 316 -32.28 4.39 -16.45
N GLU A 317 -31.32 5.08 -17.08
CA GLU A 317 -30.24 4.43 -17.81
C GLU A 317 -29.29 3.72 -16.85
N ALA A 318 -28.86 2.50 -17.22
CA ALA A 318 -27.93 1.73 -16.42
C ALA A 318 -26.50 2.29 -16.53
N ASN A 319 -25.84 2.46 -15.40
CA ASN A 319 -24.42 2.79 -15.38
C ASN A 319 -23.60 1.49 -15.41
N ALA A 320 -22.93 1.22 -16.54
CA ALA A 320 -22.04 0.07 -16.74
C ALA A 320 -20.58 0.36 -16.36
N HIS A 321 -20.26 1.59 -15.92
CA HIS A 321 -18.89 2.02 -15.64
C HIS A 321 -18.29 1.23 -14.46
N PRO A 322 -17.06 0.66 -14.61
CA PRO A 322 -16.41 -0.11 -13.55
C PRO A 322 -16.11 0.76 -12.33
N ARG A 323 -16.36 0.20 -11.15
CA ARG A 323 -15.98 0.75 -9.85
C ARG A 323 -15.00 -0.18 -9.19
N VAL A 324 -13.86 0.34 -8.78
CA VAL A 324 -12.81 -0.43 -8.12
C VAL A 324 -12.83 -0.10 -6.64
N GLN A 325 -13.29 -1.04 -5.84
CA GLN A 325 -13.21 -0.94 -4.39
C GLN A 325 -11.88 -1.50 -3.89
N LEU A 326 -11.20 -0.73 -3.06
CA LEU A 326 -9.89 -1.05 -2.49
C LEU A 326 -9.98 -1.03 -0.98
N ILE A 327 -9.53 -2.09 -0.32
CA ILE A 327 -9.41 -2.14 1.13
C ILE A 327 -8.03 -2.66 1.53
N PRO A 328 -7.37 -2.08 2.54
CA PRO A 328 -6.16 -2.64 3.11
C PRO A 328 -6.44 -4.02 3.73
N GLU A 329 -5.63 -5.03 3.41
CA GLU A 329 -5.72 -6.36 4.01
C GLU A 329 -4.32 -6.92 4.25
N GLY A 330 -3.97 -7.10 5.52
CA GLY A 330 -2.62 -7.52 5.89
C GLY A 330 -1.58 -6.46 5.54
N GLU A 331 -0.60 -6.82 4.73
CA GLU A 331 0.43 -5.92 4.18
C GLU A 331 0.11 -5.48 2.76
N GLY A 332 -0.99 -5.94 2.21
CA GLY A 332 -1.43 -5.68 0.85
C GLY A 332 -2.79 -5.01 0.75
N LEU A 333 -3.45 -5.25 -0.38
CA LEU A 333 -4.77 -4.73 -0.69
C LEU A 333 -5.70 -5.86 -1.14
N ARG A 334 -6.98 -5.77 -0.76
CA ARG A 334 -8.04 -6.48 -1.46
C ARG A 334 -8.69 -5.51 -2.42
N ALA A 335 -8.87 -5.94 -3.66
CA ALA A 335 -9.50 -5.17 -4.73
C ALA A 335 -10.75 -5.89 -5.25
N ALA A 336 -11.79 -5.15 -5.58
CA ALA A 336 -12.97 -5.67 -6.27
C ALA A 336 -13.36 -4.74 -7.41
N ILE A 337 -13.58 -5.29 -8.61
CA ILE A 337 -14.17 -4.58 -9.74
C ILE A 337 -15.65 -4.88 -9.76
N LEU A 338 -16.47 -3.85 -9.62
CA LEU A 338 -17.91 -3.94 -9.48
C LEU A 338 -18.61 -2.93 -10.42
N THR A 339 -19.92 -3.06 -10.61
CA THR A 339 -20.77 -2.07 -11.29
C THR A 339 -21.87 -1.59 -10.36
N ARG A 340 -22.35 -0.37 -10.57
CA ARG A 340 -23.49 0.21 -9.83
C ARG A 340 -24.52 0.76 -10.83
N PRO A 341 -25.43 -0.09 -11.33
CA PRO A 341 -26.37 0.29 -12.39
C PRO A 341 -27.23 1.51 -12.06
N PHE A 342 -27.59 1.73 -10.79
CA PHE A 342 -28.31 2.91 -10.32
C PHE A 342 -27.42 4.08 -9.85
N GLY A 343 -26.13 4.05 -10.19
CA GLY A 343 -25.18 5.10 -9.74
C GLY A 343 -24.85 5.02 -8.24
N ASP A 344 -24.53 6.16 -7.62
CA ASP A 344 -23.92 6.21 -6.28
C ASP A 344 -24.81 5.73 -5.13
N GLN A 345 -26.10 5.66 -5.32
CA GLN A 345 -27.05 5.20 -4.29
C GLN A 345 -27.45 3.73 -4.43
N GLY A 346 -27.19 3.12 -5.59
CA GLY A 346 -27.55 1.73 -5.86
C GLY A 346 -26.64 0.70 -5.21
N SER A 347 -27.04 -0.58 -5.29
CA SER A 347 -26.23 -1.72 -4.87
C SER A 347 -25.11 -2.02 -5.86
N TYR A 348 -24.10 -2.76 -5.37
CA TYR A 348 -23.01 -3.25 -6.20
C TYR A 348 -23.33 -4.58 -6.83
N TYR A 349 -22.87 -4.77 -8.06
CA TYR A 349 -23.05 -6.00 -8.82
C TYR A 349 -21.73 -6.45 -9.43
N THR A 350 -21.55 -7.76 -9.53
CA THR A 350 -20.44 -8.34 -10.30
C THR A 350 -20.67 -8.07 -11.78
N PRO A 351 -19.68 -7.53 -12.52
CA PRO A 351 -19.83 -7.21 -13.94
C PRO A 351 -20.26 -8.40 -14.78
N GLY A 352 -21.28 -8.20 -15.59
CA GLY A 352 -21.81 -9.23 -16.48
C GLY A 352 -22.49 -10.40 -15.79
N SER A 353 -22.92 -10.24 -14.53
CA SER A 353 -23.61 -11.27 -13.74
C SER A 353 -24.92 -10.76 -13.17
N GLY A 354 -25.88 -11.67 -12.95
CA GLY A 354 -27.22 -11.38 -12.41
C GLY A 354 -28.23 -10.95 -13.47
N GLY A 355 -29.38 -10.44 -13.03
CA GLY A 355 -30.49 -10.07 -13.92
C GLY A 355 -30.17 -8.87 -14.80
N THR A 356 -30.66 -8.89 -16.04
CA THR A 356 -30.54 -7.79 -17.00
C THR A 356 -31.44 -6.61 -16.66
N SER A 357 -32.59 -6.86 -16.04
CA SER A 357 -33.52 -5.83 -15.56
C SER A 357 -33.51 -5.77 -14.05
N LEU A 358 -33.36 -4.58 -13.50
CA LEU A 358 -33.39 -4.33 -12.07
C LEU A 358 -34.48 -3.34 -11.72
N ILE A 359 -35.20 -3.63 -10.63
CA ILE A 359 -36.21 -2.75 -10.05
C ILE A 359 -35.91 -2.64 -8.56
N ALA A 360 -35.65 -1.45 -8.06
CA ALA A 360 -35.29 -1.23 -6.67
C ALA A 360 -35.83 0.10 -6.14
N GLU A 361 -35.98 0.20 -4.84
CA GLU A 361 -36.22 1.49 -4.18
C GLU A 361 -34.91 2.19 -3.91
N ILE A 362 -34.71 3.35 -4.54
CA ILE A 362 -33.50 4.17 -4.44
C ILE A 362 -33.89 5.59 -4.00
N GLY A 363 -33.44 5.99 -2.82
CA GLY A 363 -33.76 7.34 -2.30
C GLY A 363 -35.27 7.60 -2.15
N GLY A 364 -36.06 6.58 -1.78
CA GLY A 364 -37.51 6.68 -1.62
C GLY A 364 -38.28 6.70 -2.95
N ARG A 365 -37.65 6.44 -4.08
CA ARG A 365 -38.26 6.32 -5.41
C ARG A 365 -38.06 4.93 -5.96
N ARG A 366 -39.08 4.37 -6.60
CA ARG A 366 -38.98 3.08 -7.29
C ARG A 366 -38.38 3.33 -8.67
N LEU A 367 -37.18 2.80 -8.91
CA LEU A 367 -36.45 2.94 -10.17
C LEU A 367 -36.35 1.59 -10.88
N GLN A 368 -36.39 1.64 -12.20
CA GLN A 368 -36.12 0.49 -13.08
C GLN A 368 -34.99 0.81 -14.02
N THR A 369 -34.07 -0.14 -14.21
CA THR A 369 -32.98 -0.01 -15.19
C THR A 369 -32.73 -1.29 -15.95
N GLN A 370 -32.21 -1.17 -17.17
CA GLN A 370 -31.85 -2.29 -18.04
C GLN A 370 -30.32 -2.32 -18.19
N ARG A 371 -29.71 -3.36 -17.63
CA ARG A 371 -28.26 -3.58 -17.69
C ARG A 371 -27.84 -4.20 -19.01
N ASP A 372 -26.73 -3.75 -19.56
CA ASP A 372 -25.99 -4.45 -20.62
C ASP A 372 -24.86 -5.27 -19.99
N LEU A 373 -25.13 -6.53 -19.70
CA LEU A 373 -24.17 -7.43 -19.05
C LEU A 373 -22.93 -7.71 -19.91
N MET A 374 -23.07 -7.64 -21.26
CA MET A 374 -21.94 -7.81 -22.16
C MET A 374 -21.02 -6.60 -22.12
N LEU A 375 -21.60 -5.41 -22.11
CA LEU A 375 -20.84 -4.15 -21.98
C LEU A 375 -20.13 -4.07 -20.62
N GLU A 376 -20.83 -4.36 -19.52
CA GLU A 376 -20.23 -4.38 -18.18
C GLU A 376 -19.00 -5.29 -18.12
N ARG A 377 -19.15 -6.53 -18.62
CA ARG A 377 -18.06 -7.51 -18.63
C ARG A 377 -16.93 -7.09 -19.54
N LYS A 378 -17.24 -6.49 -20.69
CA LYS A 378 -16.26 -5.96 -21.63
C LYS A 378 -15.43 -4.85 -20.96
N LEU A 379 -16.08 -3.84 -20.36
CA LEU A 379 -15.40 -2.73 -19.69
C LEU A 379 -14.56 -3.20 -18.51
N ALA A 380 -15.05 -4.14 -17.71
CA ALA A 380 -14.28 -4.73 -16.61
C ALA A 380 -13.05 -5.49 -17.12
N ASN A 381 -13.16 -6.28 -18.20
CA ASN A 381 -12.03 -7.00 -18.78
C ASN A 381 -11.01 -6.04 -19.45
N GLU A 382 -11.47 -4.96 -20.06
CA GLU A 382 -10.59 -3.91 -20.58
C GLU A 382 -9.78 -3.25 -19.44
N LEU A 383 -10.40 -3.01 -18.30
CA LEU A 383 -9.71 -2.50 -17.11
C LEU A 383 -8.69 -3.51 -16.57
N ILE A 384 -9.06 -4.80 -16.47
CA ILE A 384 -8.14 -5.87 -16.03
C ILE A 384 -6.93 -5.96 -16.96
N ALA A 385 -7.13 -5.82 -18.28
CA ALA A 385 -6.03 -5.84 -19.25
C ALA A 385 -5.06 -4.65 -19.09
N LEU A 386 -5.51 -3.52 -18.54
CA LEU A 386 -4.68 -2.37 -18.20
C LEU A 386 -3.97 -2.51 -16.85
N CYS A 387 -4.33 -3.54 -16.07
CA CYS A 387 -3.77 -3.78 -14.75
C CYS A 387 -3.10 -5.17 -14.70
N PRO A 388 -1.90 -5.35 -15.31
CA PRO A 388 -1.17 -6.61 -15.34
C PRO A 388 -0.91 -7.22 -13.95
N SER A 389 -0.80 -6.38 -12.91
CA SER A 389 -0.64 -6.81 -11.51
C SER A 389 -1.76 -7.75 -11.05
N LEU A 390 -2.98 -7.58 -11.55
CA LEU A 390 -4.11 -8.46 -11.22
C LEU A 390 -3.96 -9.87 -11.82
N GLY A 391 -3.36 -9.99 -13.01
CA GLY A 391 -3.17 -11.28 -13.68
C GLY A 391 -1.95 -12.05 -13.21
N ASN A 392 -0.87 -11.37 -12.86
CA ASN A 392 0.44 -11.97 -12.62
C ASN A 392 0.79 -12.16 -11.14
N GLN A 393 0.27 -11.33 -10.25
CA GLN A 393 0.76 -11.19 -8.88
C GLN A 393 -0.35 -11.26 -7.83
N ALA A 394 -1.61 -11.08 -8.22
CA ALA A 394 -2.76 -11.13 -7.34
C ALA A 394 -3.43 -12.51 -7.35
N GLN A 395 -3.97 -12.92 -6.20
CA GLN A 395 -4.80 -14.10 -6.10
C GLN A 395 -6.26 -13.70 -6.32
N GLU A 396 -6.90 -14.21 -7.39
CA GLU A 396 -8.35 -14.08 -7.56
C GLU A 396 -9.06 -14.97 -6.52
N VAL A 397 -9.77 -14.34 -5.60
CA VAL A 397 -10.49 -15.04 -4.51
C VAL A 397 -11.87 -15.49 -4.97
N ILE A 398 -12.58 -14.62 -5.63
CA ILE A 398 -13.84 -14.86 -6.35
C ILE A 398 -13.86 -13.99 -7.61
N ALA A 399 -14.76 -14.25 -8.54
CA ALA A 399 -14.84 -13.51 -9.80
C ALA A 399 -14.82 -11.99 -9.58
N PHE A 400 -13.87 -11.30 -10.21
CA PHE A 400 -13.63 -9.86 -10.11
C PHE A 400 -13.22 -9.35 -8.71
N GLN A 401 -12.67 -10.24 -7.86
CA GLN A 401 -12.09 -9.85 -6.58
C GLN A 401 -10.72 -10.50 -6.39
N TRP A 402 -9.73 -9.70 -6.03
CA TRP A 402 -8.34 -10.11 -5.88
C TRP A 402 -7.78 -9.73 -4.52
N LEU A 403 -6.81 -10.53 -4.08
CA LEU A 403 -5.96 -10.25 -2.94
C LEU A 403 -4.52 -10.02 -3.44
N LEU A 404 -4.02 -8.82 -3.27
CA LEU A 404 -2.61 -8.46 -3.45
C LEU A 404 -1.94 -8.57 -2.07
N VAL A 405 -1.09 -9.57 -1.90
CA VAL A 405 -0.57 -9.97 -0.57
C VAL A 405 0.49 -9.02 -0.06
N ASP A 406 1.29 -8.45 -0.96
CA ASP A 406 2.39 -7.54 -0.62
C ASP A 406 2.13 -6.12 -1.10
N ALA A 407 2.91 -5.20 -0.56
CA ALA A 407 2.71 -3.79 -0.78
C ALA A 407 3.26 -3.29 -2.11
N GLU A 408 4.34 -3.88 -2.62
CA GLU A 408 4.92 -3.45 -3.89
C GLU A 408 3.93 -3.71 -5.01
N ASN A 409 3.34 -4.92 -5.03
CA ASN A 409 2.28 -5.28 -5.97
C ASN A 409 1.02 -4.41 -5.79
N SER A 410 0.70 -4.03 -4.54
CA SER A 410 -0.41 -3.14 -4.25
C SER A 410 -0.18 -1.72 -4.80
N LEU A 411 1.02 -1.18 -4.65
CA LEU A 411 1.39 0.13 -5.20
C LEU A 411 1.52 0.09 -6.73
N GLU A 412 1.99 -1.02 -7.31
CA GLU A 412 1.99 -1.24 -8.75
C GLU A 412 0.58 -1.18 -9.32
N PHE A 413 -0.35 -1.93 -8.70
CA PHE A 413 -1.76 -1.92 -9.09
C PHE A 413 -2.38 -0.53 -8.97
N LEU A 414 -2.04 0.23 -7.92
CA LEU A 414 -2.52 1.62 -7.78
C LEU A 414 -1.99 2.54 -8.88
N LEU A 415 -0.74 2.34 -9.32
CA LEU A 415 -0.17 3.08 -10.43
C LEU A 415 -0.89 2.75 -11.74
N GLU A 416 -1.09 1.45 -12.02
CA GLU A 416 -1.84 0.98 -13.19
C GLU A 416 -3.28 1.54 -13.23
N LEU A 417 -3.96 1.59 -12.08
CA LEU A 417 -5.29 2.20 -11.96
C LEU A 417 -5.27 3.71 -12.22
N GLN A 418 -4.22 4.39 -11.79
CA GLN A 418 -4.07 5.83 -12.04
C GLN A 418 -3.83 6.10 -13.53
N GLU A 419 -3.01 5.26 -14.19
CA GLU A 419 -2.77 5.33 -15.63
C GLU A 419 -4.02 4.97 -16.46
N ALA A 420 -4.88 4.08 -15.94
CA ALA A 420 -6.17 3.77 -16.55
C ALA A 420 -7.15 4.98 -16.55
N GLY A 421 -6.93 5.98 -15.69
CA GLY A 421 -7.64 7.24 -15.67
C GLY A 421 -9.15 7.07 -15.50
N ASP A 422 -9.91 7.70 -16.40
CA ASP A 422 -11.39 7.72 -16.34
C ASP A 422 -12.05 6.37 -16.69
N LYS A 423 -11.28 5.28 -16.93
CA LYS A 423 -11.86 3.97 -17.23
C LYS A 423 -12.44 3.26 -16.00
N ALA A 424 -12.12 3.73 -14.80
CA ALA A 424 -12.68 3.21 -13.56
C ALA A 424 -12.83 4.31 -12.51
N GLN A 425 -13.85 4.19 -11.69
CA GLN A 425 -14.00 5.00 -10.48
C GLN A 425 -13.42 4.24 -9.29
N ILE A 426 -12.37 4.81 -8.67
CA ILE A 426 -11.72 4.20 -7.50
C ILE A 426 -12.47 4.62 -6.24
N GLU A 427 -12.84 3.63 -5.43
CA GLU A 427 -13.56 3.82 -4.16
C GLU A 427 -12.71 3.30 -2.99
N TRP A 428 -12.45 4.18 -2.03
CA TRP A 428 -11.78 3.87 -0.77
C TRP A 428 -12.75 3.89 0.40
N PRO A 429 -12.51 3.11 1.47
CA PRO A 429 -13.22 3.27 2.74
C PRO A 429 -13.10 4.71 3.25
N GLN A 430 -14.11 5.19 3.98
CA GLN A 430 -14.07 6.53 4.56
C GLN A 430 -12.84 6.72 5.46
N GLY A 431 -12.09 7.79 5.21
CA GLY A 431 -10.92 8.16 6.00
C GLY A 431 -9.59 7.62 5.48
N GLU A 432 -9.58 6.76 4.46
CA GLU A 432 -8.36 6.16 3.94
C GLU A 432 -8.17 6.46 2.46
N LYS A 433 -7.10 7.16 2.16
CA LYS A 433 -6.61 7.33 0.79
C LYS A 433 -5.11 7.14 0.80
N LEU A 434 -4.64 6.03 0.22
CA LEU A 434 -3.28 6.00 -0.30
C LEU A 434 -3.25 6.94 -1.50
N LYS A 435 -2.46 7.98 -1.43
CA LYS A 435 -2.29 8.91 -2.53
C LYS A 435 -0.97 8.63 -3.22
N LEU A 436 -1.05 7.97 -4.36
CA LEU A 436 0.07 7.90 -5.29
C LEU A 436 0.10 9.20 -6.08
N LEU A 437 1.21 9.95 -6.01
CA LEU A 437 1.37 11.23 -6.70
C LEU A 437 1.78 11.08 -8.17
N GLY A 438 1.68 9.86 -8.72
CA GLY A 438 2.08 9.55 -10.07
C GLY A 438 3.50 8.98 -10.17
N GLN A 439 4.03 8.94 -11.40
CA GLN A 439 5.37 8.46 -11.70
C GLN A 439 6.27 9.61 -12.13
N ALA A 440 7.39 9.79 -11.42
CA ALA A 440 8.39 10.79 -11.75
C ALA A 440 9.51 10.20 -12.62
N GLY A 441 9.86 10.94 -13.67
CA GLY A 441 10.96 10.63 -14.57
C GLY A 441 12.04 11.72 -14.54
N LEU A 442 13.14 11.46 -15.23
CA LEU A 442 14.28 12.39 -15.37
C LEU A 442 13.89 13.73 -16.03
N ASN A 443 12.89 13.72 -16.90
CA ASN A 443 12.38 14.92 -17.57
C ASN A 443 11.75 15.95 -16.61
N GLN A 444 11.35 15.54 -15.40
CA GLN A 444 10.80 16.42 -14.36
C GLN A 444 11.88 16.89 -13.37
N PHE A 445 13.12 16.39 -13.52
CA PHE A 445 14.23 16.67 -12.63
C PHE A 445 15.16 17.74 -13.22
N SER A 446 15.48 18.73 -12.42
CA SER A 446 16.44 19.79 -12.77
C SER A 446 17.73 19.64 -11.97
N ILE A 447 18.87 19.87 -12.61
CA ILE A 447 20.21 19.82 -11.97
C ILE A 447 20.95 21.13 -12.21
N LYS A 448 21.60 21.64 -11.15
CA LYS A 448 22.48 22.81 -11.20
C LYS A 448 23.85 22.43 -10.64
N ILE A 449 24.90 22.73 -11.40
CA ILE A 449 26.29 22.45 -11.03
C ILE A 449 27.07 23.75 -11.00
N LYS A 450 27.83 23.96 -9.91
CA LYS A 450 28.69 25.14 -9.72
C LYS A 450 30.04 24.70 -9.14
N GLN A 451 31.12 25.26 -9.67
CA GLN A 451 32.45 25.03 -9.12
C GLN A 451 32.59 25.69 -7.74
N GLN A 452 33.18 24.94 -6.80
CA GLN A 452 33.60 25.43 -5.50
C GLN A 452 35.03 24.95 -5.22
N ARG A 453 36.03 25.81 -5.44
CA ARG A 453 37.45 25.48 -5.35
C ARG A 453 37.81 24.27 -6.24
N ASP A 454 38.18 23.14 -5.63
CA ASP A 454 38.66 21.91 -6.30
C ASP A 454 37.59 20.89 -6.58
N TRP A 455 36.31 21.20 -6.32
CA TRP A 455 35.16 20.32 -6.51
C TRP A 455 33.96 21.06 -7.05
N PHE A 456 32.92 20.31 -7.44
CA PHE A 456 31.65 20.87 -7.91
C PHE A 456 30.54 20.64 -6.88
N SER A 457 29.77 21.68 -6.59
CA SER A 457 28.51 21.59 -5.84
C SER A 457 27.40 21.26 -6.82
N VAL A 458 26.66 20.19 -6.54
CA VAL A 458 25.52 19.74 -7.33
C VAL A 458 24.28 19.86 -6.49
N SER A 459 23.29 20.56 -6.99
CA SER A 459 21.95 20.66 -6.44
C SER A 459 20.92 20.30 -7.50
N GLY A 460 19.74 19.88 -7.10
CA GLY A 460 18.66 19.54 -8.05
C GLY A 460 17.31 19.59 -7.37
N GLU A 461 16.27 19.69 -8.20
CA GLU A 461 14.88 19.76 -7.77
C GLU A 461 14.01 18.91 -8.68
N LEU A 462 13.16 18.10 -8.08
CA LEU A 462 12.10 17.37 -8.76
C LEU A 462 10.78 18.11 -8.56
N LYS A 463 10.15 18.51 -9.64
CA LYS A 463 8.83 19.13 -9.64
C LYS A 463 7.75 18.06 -9.80
N LEU A 464 6.86 17.95 -8.83
CA LEU A 464 5.74 17.01 -8.86
C LEU A 464 4.50 17.66 -9.48
N ASP A 465 3.59 16.83 -9.99
CA ASP A 465 2.37 17.29 -10.67
C ASP A 465 1.40 18.08 -9.76
N ASP A 466 1.50 17.87 -8.43
CA ASP A 466 0.74 18.63 -7.45
C ASP A 466 1.36 20.00 -7.07
N GLY A 467 2.43 20.38 -7.77
CA GLY A 467 3.17 21.64 -7.55
C GLY A 467 4.19 21.57 -6.41
N GLN A 468 4.35 20.44 -5.74
CA GLN A 468 5.40 20.26 -4.73
C GLN A 468 6.78 20.11 -5.39
N VAL A 469 7.82 20.54 -4.67
CA VAL A 469 9.21 20.45 -5.10
C VAL A 469 10.00 19.63 -4.09
N LEU A 470 10.64 18.57 -4.55
CA LEU A 470 11.58 17.78 -3.75
C LEU A 470 13.01 18.13 -4.16
N ASN A 471 13.84 18.54 -3.20
CA ASN A 471 15.24 18.75 -3.46
C ASN A 471 16.00 17.41 -3.62
N MET A 472 17.09 17.44 -4.36
CA MET A 472 17.92 16.26 -4.68
C MET A 472 18.41 15.53 -3.43
N GLN A 473 18.81 16.24 -2.39
CA GLN A 473 19.28 15.64 -1.15
C GLN A 473 18.17 14.80 -0.50
N ARG A 474 16.95 15.32 -0.46
CA ARG A 474 15.80 14.59 0.08
C ARG A 474 15.45 13.35 -0.75
N LEU A 475 15.55 13.45 -2.09
CA LEU A 475 15.38 12.30 -2.98
C LEU A 475 16.43 11.23 -2.73
N LEU A 476 17.69 11.59 -2.61
CA LEU A 476 18.77 10.66 -2.32
C LEU A 476 18.58 9.99 -0.94
N GLU A 477 18.13 10.73 0.08
CA GLU A 477 17.80 10.18 1.40
C GLU A 477 16.62 9.20 1.34
N LEU A 478 15.55 9.53 0.59
CA LEU A 478 14.36 8.70 0.46
C LEU A 478 14.60 7.41 -0.34
N THR A 479 15.55 7.45 -1.27
CA THR A 479 15.93 6.29 -2.11
C THR A 479 17.10 5.48 -1.55
N GLU A 480 17.71 5.90 -0.42
CA GLU A 480 18.84 5.21 0.17
C GLU A 480 18.47 3.80 0.64
N GLY A 481 19.15 2.79 0.08
CA GLY A 481 18.94 1.38 0.42
C GLY A 481 17.60 0.79 -0.03
N THR A 482 16.78 1.52 -0.77
CA THR A 482 15.48 1.05 -1.28
C THR A 482 15.66 0.35 -2.62
N ARG A 483 15.18 -0.92 -2.71
CA ARG A 483 15.12 -1.65 -4.00
C ARG A 483 13.85 -1.32 -4.77
N SER A 484 12.79 -0.91 -4.09
CA SER A 484 11.52 -0.54 -4.70
C SER A 484 11.62 0.75 -5.53
N LYS A 485 10.83 0.85 -6.59
CA LYS A 485 10.64 2.09 -7.36
C LYS A 485 9.74 3.09 -6.65
N PHE A 486 9.05 2.68 -5.58
CA PHE A 486 8.16 3.54 -4.82
C PHE A 486 8.88 4.16 -3.62
N ILE A 487 8.81 5.48 -3.51
CA ILE A 487 9.32 6.23 -2.38
C ILE A 487 8.17 6.86 -1.59
N ARG A 488 8.29 6.81 -0.27
CA ARG A 488 7.33 7.43 0.62
C ARG A 488 7.73 8.86 0.92
N LEU A 489 6.84 9.80 0.64
CA LEU A 489 7.08 11.23 0.91
C LEU A 489 6.69 11.60 2.34
N ASP A 490 5.52 11.12 2.80
CA ASP A 490 4.99 11.29 4.15
C ASP A 490 3.89 10.25 4.48
N GLU A 491 3.06 10.48 5.51
CA GLU A 491 1.98 9.56 5.88
C GLU A 491 0.96 9.43 4.74
N GLY A 492 0.93 8.25 4.11
CA GLY A 492 -0.03 7.87 3.08
C GLY A 492 0.23 8.43 1.68
N ARG A 493 1.32 9.21 1.43
CA ARG A 493 1.69 9.69 0.10
C ARG A 493 2.92 9.00 -0.45
N PHE A 494 2.81 8.50 -1.68
CA PHE A 494 3.86 7.78 -2.39
C PHE A 494 4.13 8.42 -3.74
N LEU A 495 5.37 8.27 -4.20
CA LEU A 495 5.81 8.65 -5.53
C LEU A 495 6.48 7.43 -6.17
N ALA A 496 6.07 7.06 -7.38
CA ALA A 496 6.79 6.09 -8.19
C ALA A 496 7.93 6.78 -8.93
N LEU A 497 9.08 6.13 -9.03
CA LEU A 497 10.20 6.57 -9.87
C LEU A 497 10.31 5.64 -11.07
N THR A 498 10.64 6.18 -12.26
CA THR A 498 11.01 5.33 -13.37
C THR A 498 12.33 4.61 -13.05
N GLU A 499 12.53 3.41 -13.61
CA GLU A 499 13.76 2.63 -13.41
C GLU A 499 15.00 3.43 -13.85
N ALA A 500 14.88 4.16 -14.96
CA ALA A 500 15.94 5.05 -15.44
C ALA A 500 16.28 6.12 -14.40
N PHE A 501 15.27 6.78 -13.81
CA PHE A 501 15.48 7.82 -12.82
C PHE A 501 16.13 7.26 -11.55
N LYS A 502 15.64 6.12 -11.07
CA LYS A 502 16.22 5.43 -9.90
C LYS A 502 17.69 5.09 -10.12
N LYS A 503 18.02 4.51 -11.29
CA LYS A 503 19.42 4.22 -11.66
C LYS A 503 20.29 5.47 -11.64
N ARG A 504 19.83 6.60 -12.20
CA ARG A 504 20.59 7.85 -12.18
C ARG A 504 20.73 8.46 -10.78
N LEU A 505 19.76 8.27 -9.88
CA LEU A 505 19.93 8.66 -8.47
C LEU A 505 20.97 7.79 -7.76
N ASP A 506 21.06 6.50 -8.09
CA ASP A 506 22.10 5.61 -7.57
C ASP A 506 23.48 5.98 -8.11
N ASP A 507 23.58 6.33 -9.39
CA ASP A 507 24.81 6.87 -9.99
C ASP A 507 25.22 8.18 -9.29
N LEU A 508 24.31 9.14 -9.11
CA LEU A 508 24.57 10.38 -8.38
C LEU A 508 25.08 10.11 -6.96
N ARG A 509 24.50 9.13 -6.26
CA ARG A 509 24.94 8.74 -4.91
C ARG A 509 26.34 8.12 -4.91
N ALA A 510 26.65 7.28 -5.91
CA ALA A 510 27.92 6.59 -6.01
C ALA A 510 29.09 7.56 -6.25
N TYR A 511 28.84 8.64 -7.00
CA TYR A 511 29.89 9.59 -7.42
C TYR A 511 29.88 10.91 -6.65
N SER A 512 28.96 11.12 -5.72
CA SER A 512 28.86 12.34 -4.94
C SER A 512 28.85 12.09 -3.44
N GLU A 513 29.29 13.09 -2.68
CA GLU A 513 29.30 13.09 -1.21
C GLU A 513 28.39 14.20 -0.68
N LYS A 514 27.68 13.94 0.43
CA LYS A 514 26.85 14.94 1.08
C LYS A 514 27.71 16.07 1.66
N TYR A 515 27.45 17.31 1.28
CA TYR A 515 28.12 18.48 1.79
C TYR A 515 27.12 19.61 2.11
N GLY A 516 26.77 19.75 3.37
CA GLY A 516 25.76 20.71 3.80
C GLY A 516 24.39 20.42 3.21
N LYS A 517 23.86 21.34 2.39
CA LYS A 517 22.58 21.20 1.67
C LYS A 517 22.75 20.67 0.25
N ASP A 518 23.97 20.57 -0.25
CA ASP A 518 24.29 20.16 -1.61
C ASP A 518 25.04 18.82 -1.61
N GLN A 519 25.27 18.29 -2.81
CA GLN A 519 26.19 17.17 -3.04
C GLN A 519 27.52 17.72 -3.57
N ARG A 520 28.61 17.12 -3.12
CA ARG A 520 29.96 17.42 -3.59
C ARG A 520 30.39 16.38 -4.61
N LEU A 521 30.89 16.84 -5.75
CA LEU A 521 31.30 16.01 -6.87
C LEU A 521 32.73 16.30 -7.26
N HIS A 522 33.55 15.26 -7.42
CA HIS A 522 34.89 15.40 -7.96
C HIS A 522 34.88 15.49 -9.48
N ALA A 523 35.89 16.19 -10.07
CA ALA A 523 36.00 16.33 -11.53
C ALA A 523 36.03 14.98 -12.29
N LEU A 524 36.51 13.91 -11.68
CA LEU A 524 36.52 12.57 -12.27
C LEU A 524 35.13 11.99 -12.54
N ALA A 525 34.06 12.52 -11.94
CA ALA A 525 32.69 12.11 -12.18
C ALA A 525 32.01 12.86 -13.35
N LEU A 526 32.75 13.77 -14.03
CA LEU A 526 32.23 14.53 -15.16
C LEU A 526 31.61 13.65 -16.25
N PRO A 527 32.21 12.52 -16.69
CA PRO A 527 31.62 11.69 -17.75
C PRO A 527 30.21 11.20 -17.40
N VAL A 528 30.02 10.72 -16.18
CA VAL A 528 28.72 10.25 -15.71
C VAL A 528 27.71 11.39 -15.60
N MET A 529 28.15 12.56 -15.16
CA MET A 529 27.30 13.75 -15.06
C MET A 529 26.92 14.34 -16.42
N ASP A 530 27.78 14.21 -17.44
CA ASP A 530 27.47 14.63 -18.80
C ASP A 530 26.36 13.75 -19.40
N GLU A 531 26.42 12.43 -19.16
CA GLU A 531 25.33 11.51 -19.54
C GLU A 531 24.01 11.87 -18.81
N ILE A 532 24.06 12.14 -17.51
CA ILE A 532 22.86 12.52 -16.75
C ILE A 532 22.31 13.86 -17.25
N ALA A 533 23.18 14.80 -17.62
CA ALA A 533 22.78 16.11 -18.13
C ALA A 533 21.96 16.04 -19.43
N GLU A 534 22.18 15.03 -20.27
CA GLU A 534 21.43 14.81 -21.50
C GLU A 534 20.02 14.23 -21.25
N GLU A 535 19.81 13.58 -20.09
CA GLU A 535 18.57 12.87 -19.77
C GLU A 535 17.62 13.68 -18.87
N VAL A 536 18.12 14.69 -18.14
CA VAL A 536 17.30 15.51 -17.24
C VAL A 536 16.53 16.60 -17.96
N GLY A 537 15.40 17.01 -17.37
CA GLY A 537 14.55 18.04 -17.98
C GLY A 537 15.19 19.43 -18.08
N GLU A 538 16.02 19.79 -17.11
CA GLU A 538 16.75 21.06 -17.09
C GLU A 538 18.14 20.87 -16.48
N PHE A 539 19.18 21.26 -17.21
CA PHE A 539 20.56 21.22 -16.73
C PHE A 539 21.20 22.60 -16.81
N GLN A 540 21.81 23.04 -15.73
CA GLN A 540 22.54 24.31 -15.63
C GLN A 540 23.94 24.09 -15.07
N GLY A 541 24.96 24.12 -15.94
CA GLY A 541 26.39 24.12 -15.57
C GLY A 541 26.99 25.52 -15.67
N ASP A 542 27.82 25.91 -14.71
CA ASP A 542 28.56 27.18 -14.77
C ASP A 542 29.68 27.14 -15.82
N SER A 543 30.32 28.27 -16.05
CA SER A 543 31.43 28.40 -17.01
C SER A 543 32.63 27.49 -16.70
N ALA A 544 32.85 27.19 -15.44
CA ALA A 544 33.95 26.31 -15.01
C ALA A 544 33.61 24.84 -15.32
N TRP A 545 32.36 24.42 -15.13
CA TRP A 545 31.86 23.12 -15.58
C TRP A 545 32.04 22.95 -17.09
N GLN A 546 31.62 23.93 -17.87
CA GLN A 546 31.76 23.93 -19.33
C GLN A 546 33.25 23.81 -19.76
N ALA A 547 34.12 24.56 -19.11
CA ALA A 547 35.56 24.51 -19.39
C ALA A 547 36.18 23.12 -19.06
N GLN A 548 35.71 22.46 -17.98
CA GLN A 548 36.20 21.12 -17.64
C GLN A 548 35.67 20.04 -18.61
N LEU A 549 34.43 20.13 -19.05
CA LEU A 549 33.89 19.25 -20.10
C LEU A 549 34.69 19.40 -21.39
N GLU A 550 35.01 20.63 -21.78
CA GLU A 550 35.79 20.86 -22.99
C GLU A 550 37.21 20.30 -22.87
N ARG A 551 37.84 20.42 -21.67
CA ARG A 551 39.13 19.78 -21.40
C ARG A 551 39.06 18.25 -21.50
N LEU A 552 37.99 17.63 -20.95
CA LEU A 552 37.75 16.20 -21.06
C LEU A 552 37.65 15.78 -22.55
N ARG A 553 36.79 16.42 -23.32
CA ARG A 553 36.59 16.13 -24.75
C ARG A 553 37.88 16.31 -25.56
N ARG A 554 38.67 17.34 -25.27
CA ARG A 554 39.99 17.52 -25.88
C ARG A 554 40.95 16.41 -25.47
N ALA A 555 40.97 16.00 -24.19
CA ALA A 555 41.83 14.95 -23.71
C ALA A 555 41.53 13.58 -24.34
N GLU A 556 40.27 13.30 -24.64
CA GLU A 556 39.85 12.08 -25.36
C GLU A 556 40.33 12.05 -26.82
N GLN A 557 40.37 13.21 -27.47
CA GLN A 557 40.81 13.34 -28.87
C GLN A 557 42.32 13.34 -29.03
N VAL A 558 43.09 13.59 -27.94
CA VAL A 558 44.54 13.61 -27.97
C VAL A 558 45.09 12.23 -28.32
N GLN A 559 45.97 12.19 -29.31
CA GLN A 559 46.77 11.03 -29.68
C GLN A 559 48.18 11.21 -29.05
N PRO A 560 48.47 10.61 -27.90
CA PRO A 560 49.77 10.74 -27.28
C PRO A 560 50.87 10.15 -28.14
N LYS A 561 51.94 10.88 -28.32
CA LYS A 561 53.11 10.38 -29.04
C LYS A 561 54.26 10.23 -28.04
N LEU A 562 54.94 9.08 -28.14
CA LEU A 562 56.16 8.89 -27.32
C LEU A 562 57.22 9.89 -27.75
N PRO A 563 57.90 10.53 -26.77
CA PRO A 563 58.97 11.47 -27.09
C PRO A 563 60.13 10.74 -27.74
N SER A 564 60.70 11.32 -28.80
CA SER A 564 61.86 10.76 -29.48
C SER A 564 63.11 10.71 -28.63
N THR A 565 63.15 11.45 -27.54
CA THR A 565 64.22 11.47 -26.55
C THR A 565 64.15 10.29 -25.55
N LEU A 566 63.08 9.51 -25.54
CA LEU A 566 62.96 8.35 -24.68
C LEU A 566 63.80 7.19 -25.23
N GLN A 567 64.89 6.84 -24.55
CA GLN A 567 65.80 5.76 -24.94
C GLN A 567 65.37 4.40 -24.35
N ALA A 568 64.06 4.12 -24.36
CA ALA A 568 63.50 2.88 -23.87
C ALA A 568 62.32 2.45 -24.77
N GLU A 569 62.23 1.16 -24.99
CA GLU A 569 61.10 0.56 -25.71
C GLU A 569 60.02 0.18 -24.70
N LEU A 570 58.81 0.75 -24.87
CA LEU A 570 57.66 0.45 -24.02
C LEU A 570 56.94 -0.81 -24.55
N ARG A 571 56.62 -1.74 -23.66
CA ARG A 571 55.72 -2.86 -23.95
C ARG A 571 54.30 -2.34 -24.19
N ASP A 572 53.45 -3.12 -24.86
CA ASP A 572 52.08 -2.68 -25.23
C ASP A 572 51.29 -2.15 -24.04
N TYR A 573 51.28 -2.85 -22.90
CA TYR A 573 50.58 -2.40 -21.70
C TYR A 573 51.19 -1.10 -21.10
N GLN A 574 52.53 -0.93 -21.21
CA GLN A 574 53.19 0.31 -20.76
C GLN A 574 52.85 1.47 -21.67
N ARG A 575 52.70 1.20 -22.98
CA ARG A 575 52.23 2.19 -23.95
C ARG A 575 50.79 2.61 -23.64
N ALA A 576 49.91 1.65 -23.42
CA ALA A 576 48.53 1.91 -23.02
C ALA A 576 48.45 2.73 -21.72
N GLY A 577 49.30 2.39 -20.71
CA GLY A 577 49.42 3.15 -19.46
C GLY A 577 49.94 4.57 -19.67
N PHE A 578 50.94 4.75 -20.52
CA PHE A 578 51.43 6.07 -20.93
C PHE A 578 50.34 6.91 -21.58
N GLU A 579 49.62 6.36 -22.54
CA GLU A 579 48.53 7.05 -23.25
C GLU A 579 47.41 7.44 -22.29
N TRP A 580 47.03 6.54 -21.38
CA TRP A 580 46.06 6.80 -20.34
C TRP A 580 46.50 7.93 -19.40
N LEU A 581 47.70 7.86 -18.86
CA LEU A 581 48.29 8.91 -17.99
C LEU A 581 48.35 10.25 -18.72
N PHE A 582 48.74 10.25 -19.98
CA PHE A 582 48.87 11.47 -20.79
C PHE A 582 47.49 12.15 -20.97
N ARG A 583 46.45 11.38 -21.27
CA ARG A 583 45.05 11.88 -21.40
C ARG A 583 44.56 12.47 -20.09
N LEU A 584 44.73 11.76 -18.97
CA LEU A 584 44.36 12.29 -17.64
C LEU A 584 45.11 13.59 -17.28
N SER A 585 46.38 13.63 -17.59
CA SER A 585 47.19 14.83 -17.43
C SER A 585 46.72 15.98 -18.35
N ALA A 586 46.26 15.69 -19.57
CA ALA A 586 45.71 16.69 -20.50
C ALA A 586 44.35 17.21 -20.02
N TRP A 587 43.54 16.36 -19.41
CA TRP A 587 42.32 16.76 -18.75
C TRP A 587 42.56 17.64 -17.51
N GLY A 588 43.73 17.44 -16.81
CA GLY A 588 44.07 18.17 -15.60
C GLY A 588 43.58 17.49 -14.31
N VAL A 589 43.31 16.19 -14.36
CA VAL A 589 43.00 15.37 -13.17
C VAL A 589 44.23 14.54 -12.75
N GLY A 590 44.25 14.13 -11.50
CA GLY A 590 45.28 13.23 -10.99
C GLY A 590 45.12 11.81 -11.51
N ALA A 591 46.21 11.03 -11.49
CA ALA A 591 46.23 9.63 -11.85
C ALA A 591 47.01 8.80 -10.85
N CYS A 592 46.61 7.56 -10.63
CA CYS A 592 47.29 6.58 -9.80
C CYS A 592 47.55 5.30 -10.61
N LEU A 593 48.83 4.95 -10.80
CA LEU A 593 49.25 3.71 -11.43
C LEU A 593 49.44 2.64 -10.35
N ALA A 594 48.42 1.78 -10.19
CA ALA A 594 48.35 0.77 -9.14
C ALA A 594 48.71 -0.65 -9.62
N ASP A 595 49.50 -0.76 -10.71
CA ASP A 595 49.98 -2.05 -11.22
C ASP A 595 50.92 -2.76 -10.22
N ASP A 596 51.14 -4.06 -10.43
CA ASP A 596 52.05 -4.86 -9.60
C ASP A 596 53.52 -4.35 -9.67
N MET A 597 54.31 -4.72 -8.65
CA MET A 597 55.72 -4.35 -8.62
C MET A 597 56.48 -4.97 -9.80
N GLY A 598 57.40 -4.23 -10.38
CA GLY A 598 58.23 -4.70 -11.52
C GLY A 598 57.63 -4.44 -12.91
N LEU A 599 56.40 -3.96 -13.05
CA LEU A 599 55.75 -3.68 -14.36
C LEU A 599 56.19 -2.36 -15.01
N GLY A 600 57.19 -1.69 -14.49
CA GLY A 600 57.79 -0.50 -15.11
C GLY A 600 56.97 0.79 -15.00
N LYS A 601 56.19 0.96 -13.90
CA LYS A 601 55.41 2.19 -13.62
C LYS A 601 56.22 3.47 -13.73
N THR A 602 57.46 3.43 -13.23
CA THR A 602 58.39 4.56 -13.29
C THR A 602 58.70 4.99 -14.72
N LEU A 603 58.89 4.02 -15.64
CA LEU A 603 59.15 4.28 -17.06
C LEU A 603 57.97 4.95 -17.74
N GLN A 604 56.72 4.49 -17.44
CA GLN A 604 55.49 5.09 -17.95
C GLN A 604 55.33 6.53 -17.47
N ALA A 605 55.56 6.79 -16.18
CA ALA A 605 55.51 8.14 -15.60
C ALA A 605 56.59 9.08 -16.19
N LEU A 606 57.82 8.59 -16.36
CA LEU A 606 58.90 9.36 -17.00
C LEU A 606 58.59 9.70 -18.45
N ALA A 607 57.99 8.74 -19.22
CA ALA A 607 57.56 9.00 -20.59
C ALA A 607 56.52 10.13 -20.69
N VAL A 608 55.57 10.20 -19.73
CA VAL A 608 54.59 11.30 -19.66
C VAL A 608 55.26 12.64 -19.33
N ILE A 609 56.16 12.63 -18.36
CA ILE A 609 56.91 13.86 -17.97
C ILE A 609 57.71 14.38 -19.16
N LEU A 610 58.47 13.50 -19.83
CA LEU A 610 59.26 13.88 -21.03
C LEU A 610 58.40 14.39 -22.18
N SER A 611 57.17 13.85 -22.34
CA SER A 611 56.25 14.30 -23.37
C SER A 611 55.62 15.67 -23.09
N ARG A 612 55.73 16.14 -21.84
CA ARG A 612 55.18 17.42 -21.39
C ARG A 612 56.27 18.50 -21.14
N ALA A 613 57.51 18.10 -21.07
CA ALA A 613 58.66 19.00 -21.01
C ALA A 613 58.97 19.62 -22.37
#